data_8bd5923c0be31525a1aa3075183aef87
#
_entry.id   8bd5923c0be31525a1aa3075183aef87
#
_cell.length_a   1.000
_cell.length_b   1.000
_cell.length_c   1.000
_cell.angle_alpha   90.00
_cell.angle_beta   90.00
_cell.angle_gamma   90.00
#
_symmetry.space_group_name_H-M   'P 1'
#
loop_
_entity.id
_entity.type
_entity.pdbx_description
1 polymer ?
#
loop_
_entity_poly.entity_id
_entity_poly.type
_entity_poly.pdbx_seq_one_letter_code
_entity_poly.pdbx_strand_id
1 'polypeptide(L)'
;MTSLLERKLLVVTGKGGVGRTTIASAIGLLAADRGLRTLVVEVSNQDRLPELFGLSAQGPGVETELRESLWSLSVDPDRALLEWLQMLGGRVSGRLLASSSTFQYFTAAAPGAKELISMVKIWELTQSKRWHGRAVGYDLVLLDAPATGHALGMLQSPRTFRAIARVGPIAAQAQQVQALLQDPRRCGYLGVAQGTEMAVRETVELDAGLRRELDRGLHAVIVNAVLPQRFTGAELARLAQLSDGVPAQRAPTPGSRRQWASDSLTRSATLAARAVHQRARYQHNQIARLRRRRFQVVSIPFQFGAELDLPAVTRIAEHLARKL
;
A
#
# COMPACT_ATOMS: atom_id res chain seq x y z
N MET A 1 10.13 5.83 20.47
CA MET A 1 9.27 5.00 19.56
C MET A 1 10.23 4.24 18.68
N THR A 2 10.13 2.92 18.65
CA THR A 2 10.89 2.10 17.68
C THR A 2 10.49 2.59 16.30
N SER A 3 11.45 2.97 15.47
CA SER A 3 11.16 3.44 14.10
C SER A 3 10.34 2.37 13.37
N LEU A 4 9.36 2.77 12.59
CA LEU A 4 8.58 1.83 11.78
C LEU A 4 9.47 0.95 10.90
N LEU A 5 10.62 1.51 10.45
CA LEU A 5 11.57 0.83 9.59
C LEU A 5 12.47 -0.21 10.32
N GLU A 6 12.47 -0.21 11.66
CA GLU A 6 13.22 -1.23 12.45
C GLU A 6 12.47 -2.56 12.59
N ARG A 7 11.26 -2.65 12.06
CA ARG A 7 10.45 -3.87 12.09
C ARG A 7 10.83 -4.81 10.97
N LYS A 8 10.58 -6.11 11.18
CA LYS A 8 10.83 -7.13 10.14
C LYS A 8 9.77 -7.14 9.05
N LEU A 9 8.52 -6.77 9.40
CA LEU A 9 7.38 -6.73 8.47
C LEU A 9 6.59 -5.44 8.64
N LEU A 10 6.35 -4.72 7.55
CA LEU A 10 5.36 -3.65 7.48
C LEU A 10 4.28 -4.03 6.48
N VAL A 11 3.05 -4.09 6.93
CA VAL A 11 1.86 -4.33 6.10
C VAL A 11 1.27 -2.98 5.68
N VAL A 12 1.30 -2.70 4.39
CA VAL A 12 0.70 -1.51 3.77
C VAL A 12 -0.61 -1.92 3.16
N THR A 13 -1.74 -1.43 3.67
CA THR A 13 -3.06 -1.80 3.19
C THR A 13 -4.00 -0.60 3.18
N GLY A 14 -5.14 -0.72 2.52
CA GLY A 14 -6.12 0.33 2.35
C GLY A 14 -7.09 0.00 1.22
N LYS A 15 -8.02 0.91 0.93
CA LYS A 15 -8.95 0.75 -0.18
C LYS A 15 -8.24 0.58 -1.54
N GLY A 16 -8.94 -0.02 -2.51
CA GLY A 16 -8.46 -0.06 -3.90
C GLY A 16 -8.28 1.35 -4.48
N GLY A 17 -7.18 1.58 -5.20
CA GLY A 17 -6.92 2.85 -5.90
C GLY A 17 -6.41 4.02 -5.04
N VAL A 18 -6.12 3.82 -3.75
CA VAL A 18 -5.59 4.90 -2.89
C VAL A 18 -4.09 5.13 -3.01
N GLY A 19 -3.37 4.32 -3.79
CA GLY A 19 -1.93 4.42 -4.00
C GLY A 19 -1.09 3.60 -3.01
N ARG A 20 -1.56 2.43 -2.59
CA ARG A 20 -0.84 1.51 -1.68
C ARG A 20 0.54 1.14 -2.22
N THR A 21 0.60 0.64 -3.45
CA THR A 21 1.85 0.27 -4.13
C THR A 21 2.83 1.44 -4.20
N THR A 22 2.34 2.64 -4.52
CA THR A 22 3.14 3.87 -4.52
C THR A 22 3.75 4.17 -3.16
N ILE A 23 2.95 4.04 -2.10
CA ILE A 23 3.41 4.27 -0.73
C ILE A 23 4.38 3.17 -0.29
N ALA A 24 4.09 1.90 -0.61
CA ALA A 24 5.00 0.79 -0.31
C ALA A 24 6.36 0.99 -1.03
N SER A 25 6.35 1.36 -2.32
CA SER A 25 7.56 1.69 -3.08
C SER A 25 8.34 2.85 -2.46
N ALA A 26 7.65 3.92 -2.07
CA ALA A 26 8.28 5.09 -1.45
C ALA A 26 8.92 4.77 -0.08
N ILE A 27 8.27 3.92 0.73
CA ILE A 27 8.82 3.44 2.00
C ILE A 27 10.01 2.51 1.71
N GLY A 28 9.94 1.66 0.67
CA GLY A 28 11.04 0.80 0.24
C GLY A 28 12.27 1.60 -0.16
N LEU A 29 12.08 2.65 -0.97
CA LEU A 29 13.15 3.59 -1.32
C LEU A 29 13.77 4.24 -0.09
N LEU A 30 12.94 4.77 0.81
CA LEU A 30 13.39 5.41 2.05
C LEU A 30 14.20 4.44 2.93
N ALA A 31 13.78 3.19 3.05
CA ALA A 31 14.46 2.19 3.84
C ALA A 31 15.82 1.81 3.21
N ALA A 32 15.87 1.62 1.89
CA ALA A 32 17.09 1.34 1.15
C ALA A 32 18.10 2.51 1.24
N ASP A 33 17.64 3.76 1.15
CA ASP A 33 18.47 4.96 1.33
C ASP A 33 19.08 5.06 2.74
N ARG A 34 18.47 4.40 3.74
CA ARG A 34 19.02 4.25 5.10
C ARG A 34 19.91 3.00 5.26
N GLY A 35 20.24 2.33 4.16
CA GLY A 35 21.11 1.14 4.15
C GLY A 35 20.42 -0.16 4.58
N LEU A 36 19.09 -0.20 4.73
CA LEU A 36 18.36 -1.40 5.06
C LEU A 36 18.11 -2.25 3.81
N ARG A 37 18.48 -3.51 3.87
CA ARG A 37 18.13 -4.50 2.84
C ARG A 37 16.62 -4.72 2.85
N THR A 38 15.94 -4.14 1.89
CA THR A 38 14.48 -4.04 1.87
C THR A 38 13.88 -4.82 0.72
N LEU A 39 12.84 -5.60 1.00
CA LEU A 39 12.05 -6.30 0.00
C LEU A 39 10.62 -5.76 0.01
N VAL A 40 10.11 -5.34 -1.14
CA VAL A 40 8.70 -5.03 -1.34
C VAL A 40 8.00 -6.26 -1.94
N VAL A 41 6.97 -6.75 -1.26
CA VAL A 41 6.24 -7.96 -1.63
C VAL A 41 4.85 -7.60 -2.12
N GLU A 42 4.52 -7.99 -3.36
CA GLU A 42 3.17 -7.90 -3.94
C GLU A 42 2.48 -9.27 -3.85
N VAL A 43 1.15 -9.27 -3.64
CA VAL A 43 0.35 -10.51 -3.53
C VAL A 43 -0.66 -10.63 -4.69
N SER A 44 -0.57 -9.78 -5.70
CA SER A 44 -1.59 -9.65 -6.75
C SER A 44 -1.29 -10.40 -8.04
N ASN A 45 -0.29 -11.26 -8.10
CA ASN A 45 0.21 -11.90 -9.34
C ASN A 45 0.60 -10.89 -10.45
N GLN A 46 0.76 -9.62 -10.11
CA GLN A 46 1.11 -8.54 -11.03
C GLN A 46 2.46 -7.99 -10.58
N ASP A 47 3.50 -8.32 -11.31
CA ASP A 47 4.87 -7.87 -11.10
C ASP A 47 5.04 -6.43 -11.66
N ARG A 48 4.43 -5.46 -10.97
CA ARG A 48 4.37 -4.04 -11.42
C ARG A 48 5.53 -3.20 -10.92
N LEU A 49 6.16 -3.60 -9.83
CA LEU A 49 7.23 -2.81 -9.23
C LEU A 49 8.45 -2.68 -10.14
N PRO A 50 8.94 -3.73 -10.85
CA PRO A 50 10.04 -3.58 -11.76
C PRO A 50 9.79 -2.53 -12.85
N GLU A 51 8.59 -2.48 -13.43
CA GLU A 51 8.23 -1.51 -14.47
C GLU A 51 8.33 -0.06 -13.96
N LEU A 52 7.92 0.20 -12.70
CA LEU A 52 8.05 1.51 -12.07
C LEU A 52 9.52 1.97 -11.96
N PHE A 53 10.46 1.02 -11.87
CA PHE A 53 11.91 1.27 -11.83
C PHE A 53 12.56 1.19 -13.22
N GLY A 54 11.78 1.08 -14.30
CA GLY A 54 12.27 0.96 -15.66
C GLY A 54 12.91 -0.39 -15.98
N LEU A 55 12.59 -1.44 -15.19
CA LEU A 55 13.09 -2.78 -15.36
C LEU A 55 12.01 -3.69 -15.96
N SER A 56 12.44 -4.74 -16.66
CA SER A 56 11.52 -5.76 -17.14
C SER A 56 11.08 -6.66 -15.99
N ALA A 57 9.78 -6.95 -15.91
CA ALA A 57 9.22 -7.91 -14.97
C ALA A 57 9.80 -9.32 -15.23
N GLN A 58 10.28 -10.00 -14.19
CA GLN A 58 10.80 -11.37 -14.28
C GLN A 58 9.73 -12.42 -14.01
N GLY A 59 8.54 -11.97 -13.65
CA GLY A 59 7.39 -12.82 -13.35
C GLY A 59 7.27 -13.22 -11.87
N PRO A 60 6.09 -13.73 -11.49
CA PRO A 60 5.80 -14.09 -10.11
C PRO A 60 6.76 -15.13 -9.54
N GLY A 61 7.07 -15.01 -8.25
CA GLY A 61 7.97 -15.92 -7.52
C GLY A 61 9.45 -15.64 -7.71
N VAL A 62 9.86 -14.59 -8.46
CA VAL A 62 11.27 -14.22 -8.67
C VAL A 62 11.58 -12.95 -7.86
N GLU A 63 12.63 -13.00 -7.04
CA GLU A 63 13.17 -11.83 -6.34
C GLU A 63 13.96 -10.98 -7.33
N THR A 64 13.46 -9.78 -7.65
CA THR A 64 14.07 -8.86 -8.62
C THR A 64 14.71 -7.69 -7.89
N GLU A 65 16.00 -7.47 -8.11
CA GLU A 65 16.69 -6.28 -7.59
C GLU A 65 16.24 -5.04 -8.38
N LEU A 66 15.63 -4.09 -7.69
CA LEU A 66 15.16 -2.83 -8.27
C LEU A 66 16.26 -1.78 -8.31
N ARG A 67 17.07 -1.75 -7.26
CA ARG A 67 18.29 -0.97 -7.07
C ARG A 67 19.04 -1.49 -5.85
N GLU A 68 20.20 -0.91 -5.56
CA GLU A 68 21.00 -1.23 -4.38
C GLU A 68 20.14 -1.23 -3.11
N SER A 69 20.19 -2.30 -2.35
CA SER A 69 19.45 -2.52 -1.10
C SER A 69 17.94 -2.55 -1.22
N LEU A 70 17.36 -2.61 -2.44
CA LEU A 70 15.92 -2.70 -2.68
C LEU A 70 15.58 -3.79 -3.70
N TRP A 71 14.73 -4.71 -3.28
CA TRP A 71 14.20 -5.80 -4.11
C TRP A 71 12.68 -5.78 -4.16
N SER A 72 12.11 -6.43 -5.16
CA SER A 72 10.68 -6.74 -5.26
C SER A 72 10.46 -8.24 -5.44
N LEU A 73 9.29 -8.69 -5.03
CA LEU A 73 8.80 -10.04 -5.25
C LEU A 73 7.28 -10.01 -5.40
N SER A 74 6.74 -10.54 -6.49
CA SER A 74 5.32 -10.90 -6.58
C SER A 74 5.15 -12.34 -6.12
N VAL A 75 4.39 -12.58 -5.04
CA VAL A 75 4.20 -13.93 -4.48
C VAL A 75 3.38 -14.79 -5.42
N ASP A 76 3.94 -15.92 -5.81
CA ASP A 76 3.23 -17.03 -6.45
C ASP A 76 2.90 -18.09 -5.38
N PRO A 77 1.61 -18.27 -5.00
CA PRO A 77 1.23 -19.22 -3.97
C PRO A 77 1.58 -20.68 -4.32
N ASP A 78 1.51 -21.05 -5.59
CA ASP A 78 1.79 -22.43 -6.01
C ASP A 78 3.29 -22.75 -5.89
N ARG A 79 4.14 -21.80 -6.28
CA ARG A 79 5.60 -21.90 -6.09
C ARG A 79 5.97 -21.84 -4.59
N ALA A 80 5.37 -20.97 -3.83
CA ALA A 80 5.60 -20.86 -2.38
C ALA A 80 5.24 -22.15 -1.65
N LEU A 81 4.16 -22.80 -2.08
CA LEU A 81 3.74 -24.09 -1.58
C LEU A 81 4.79 -25.18 -1.86
N LEU A 82 5.29 -25.26 -3.09
CA LEU A 82 6.35 -26.21 -3.45
C LEU A 82 7.61 -26.00 -2.60
N GLU A 83 8.04 -24.77 -2.41
CA GLU A 83 9.20 -24.43 -1.58
C GLU A 83 9.00 -24.85 -0.13
N TRP A 84 7.80 -24.63 0.41
CA TRP A 84 7.45 -25.03 1.78
C TRP A 84 7.44 -26.55 1.96
N LEU A 85 6.83 -27.27 1.02
CA LEU A 85 6.82 -28.75 1.05
C LEU A 85 8.22 -29.36 0.92
N GLN A 86 9.07 -28.78 0.09
CA GLN A 86 10.46 -29.19 -0.04
C GLN A 86 11.26 -28.97 1.26
N MET A 87 10.96 -27.87 1.97
CA MET A 87 11.55 -27.61 3.28
C MET A 87 11.12 -28.66 4.33
N LEU A 88 9.85 -29.09 4.31
CA LEU A 88 9.31 -30.06 5.28
C LEU A 88 9.76 -31.49 5.02
N GLY A 89 9.75 -31.94 3.77
CA GLY A 89 9.95 -33.33 3.38
C GLY A 89 11.21 -33.60 2.57
N GLY A 90 12.05 -32.61 2.32
CA GLY A 90 13.15 -32.71 1.37
C GLY A 90 12.71 -32.61 -0.09
N ARG A 91 13.70 -32.46 -1.01
CA ARG A 91 13.43 -32.18 -2.42
C ARG A 91 12.61 -33.25 -3.16
N VAL A 92 12.79 -34.52 -2.81
CA VAL A 92 12.10 -35.64 -3.50
C VAL A 92 10.69 -35.83 -2.92
N SER A 93 10.58 -35.94 -1.61
CA SER A 93 9.27 -36.16 -0.94
C SER A 93 8.36 -34.95 -1.08
N GLY A 94 8.90 -33.72 -1.08
CA GLY A 94 8.13 -32.50 -1.30
C GLY A 94 7.49 -32.42 -2.68
N ARG A 95 8.21 -32.84 -3.75
CA ARG A 95 7.65 -32.94 -5.12
C ARG A 95 6.57 -34.02 -5.24
N LEU A 96 6.77 -35.17 -4.65
CA LEU A 96 5.78 -36.24 -4.63
C LEU A 96 4.50 -35.85 -3.90
N LEU A 97 4.61 -35.16 -2.77
CA LEU A 97 3.46 -34.61 -2.03
C LEU A 97 2.71 -33.53 -2.86
N ALA A 98 3.43 -32.62 -3.49
CA ALA A 98 2.83 -31.58 -4.33
C ALA A 98 2.11 -32.16 -5.58
N SER A 99 2.58 -33.28 -6.13
CA SER A 99 1.95 -33.95 -7.27
C SER A 99 0.79 -34.88 -6.87
N SER A 100 0.55 -35.11 -5.55
CA SER A 100 -0.56 -35.93 -5.11
C SER A 100 -1.89 -35.23 -5.38
N SER A 101 -2.83 -35.95 -6.02
CA SER A 101 -4.17 -35.44 -6.33
C SER A 101 -4.93 -34.95 -5.07
N THR A 102 -4.77 -35.66 -3.97
CA THR A 102 -5.37 -35.34 -2.67
C THR A 102 -4.87 -33.97 -2.15
N PHE A 103 -3.59 -33.69 -2.31
CA PHE A 103 -3.00 -32.44 -1.84
C PHE A 103 -3.36 -31.25 -2.76
N GLN A 104 -3.35 -31.47 -4.08
CA GLN A 104 -3.82 -30.48 -5.05
C GLN A 104 -5.30 -30.17 -4.85
N TYR A 105 -6.13 -31.17 -4.58
CA TYR A 105 -7.54 -30.96 -4.27
C TYR A 105 -7.73 -30.18 -2.97
N PHE A 106 -6.95 -30.47 -1.94
CA PHE A 106 -7.00 -29.73 -0.67
C PHE A 106 -6.63 -28.26 -0.86
N THR A 107 -5.56 -27.96 -1.58
CA THR A 107 -5.13 -26.57 -1.81
C THR A 107 -6.07 -25.80 -2.72
N ALA A 108 -6.70 -26.47 -3.68
CA ALA A 108 -7.69 -25.86 -4.58
C ALA A 108 -9.06 -25.65 -3.90
N ALA A 109 -9.46 -26.57 -3.01
CA ALA A 109 -10.78 -26.60 -2.39
C ALA A 109 -10.85 -25.95 -1.00
N ALA A 110 -9.70 -25.80 -0.29
CA ALA A 110 -9.71 -25.20 1.05
C ALA A 110 -9.75 -23.66 0.98
N PRO A 111 -10.84 -23.03 1.43
CA PRO A 111 -10.92 -21.57 1.47
C PRO A 111 -9.78 -20.99 2.31
N GLY A 112 -9.06 -20.00 1.77
CA GLY A 112 -7.95 -19.35 2.46
C GLY A 112 -6.60 -20.08 2.39
N ALA A 113 -6.48 -21.21 1.69
CA ALA A 113 -5.22 -21.93 1.56
C ALA A 113 -4.14 -21.12 0.84
N LYS A 114 -4.49 -20.45 -0.25
CA LYS A 114 -3.57 -19.58 -1.00
C LYS A 114 -3.12 -18.37 -0.17
N GLU A 115 -4.02 -17.80 0.62
CA GLU A 115 -3.74 -16.73 1.56
C GLU A 115 -2.76 -17.18 2.64
N LEU A 116 -2.98 -18.36 3.24
CA LEU A 116 -2.05 -18.91 4.23
C LEU A 116 -0.67 -19.15 3.62
N ILE A 117 -0.61 -19.77 2.45
CA ILE A 117 0.65 -20.09 1.77
C ILE A 117 1.41 -18.80 1.45
N SER A 118 0.72 -17.76 0.96
CA SER A 118 1.32 -16.44 0.74
C SER A 118 1.86 -15.85 2.05
N MET A 119 1.12 -15.95 3.16
CA MET A 119 1.57 -15.48 4.46
C MET A 119 2.76 -16.29 5.00
N VAL A 120 2.79 -17.59 4.75
CA VAL A 120 3.94 -18.46 5.08
C VAL A 120 5.19 -18.03 4.30
N LYS A 121 5.03 -17.70 3.01
CA LYS A 121 6.14 -17.16 2.20
C LYS A 121 6.61 -15.81 2.72
N ILE A 122 5.70 -14.90 3.02
CA ILE A 122 6.03 -13.58 3.61
C ILE A 122 6.75 -13.75 4.95
N TRP A 123 6.29 -14.66 5.81
CA TRP A 123 6.98 -14.99 7.04
C TRP A 123 8.41 -15.51 6.79
N GLU A 124 8.59 -16.43 5.83
CA GLU A 124 9.92 -16.94 5.43
C GLU A 124 10.86 -15.82 5.01
N LEU A 125 10.36 -14.84 4.23
CA LEU A 125 11.13 -13.69 3.79
C LEU A 125 11.63 -12.80 4.94
N THR A 126 10.93 -12.80 6.09
CA THR A 126 11.35 -12.07 7.28
C THR A 126 12.40 -12.78 8.13
N GLN A 127 12.73 -14.06 7.82
CA GLN A 127 13.69 -14.83 8.61
C GLN A 127 15.13 -14.52 8.21
N SER A 128 16.03 -14.51 9.17
CA SER A 128 17.46 -14.38 8.91
C SER A 128 18.03 -15.61 8.17
N LYS A 129 17.46 -16.78 8.44
CA LYS A 129 17.81 -18.03 7.76
C LYS A 129 16.66 -18.41 6.81
N ARG A 130 16.93 -18.23 5.52
CA ARG A 130 16.00 -18.54 4.43
C ARG A 130 15.95 -20.05 4.18
N TRP A 131 14.80 -20.54 3.63
CA TRP A 131 14.67 -21.96 3.26
C TRP A 131 15.72 -22.40 2.24
N HIS A 132 16.09 -21.52 1.32
CA HIS A 132 17.19 -21.75 0.39
C HIS A 132 18.46 -21.12 0.98
N GLY A 133 19.23 -21.88 1.76
CA GLY A 133 20.29 -21.49 2.68
C GLY A 133 21.45 -20.64 2.17
N ARG A 134 21.39 -20.11 0.94
CA ARG A 134 22.36 -19.15 0.37
C ARG A 134 21.80 -17.73 0.24
N ALA A 135 20.51 -17.53 0.43
CA ALA A 135 19.92 -16.19 0.34
C ALA A 135 20.16 -15.40 1.63
N VAL A 136 20.64 -14.19 1.50
CA VAL A 136 20.81 -13.26 2.63
C VAL A 136 19.44 -12.76 3.05
N GLY A 137 19.17 -12.71 4.35
CA GLY A 137 17.91 -12.21 4.89
C GLY A 137 17.73 -10.70 4.64
N TYR A 138 16.49 -10.26 4.63
CA TYR A 138 16.12 -8.85 4.56
C TYR A 138 16.04 -8.22 5.96
N ASP A 139 16.39 -6.94 6.07
CA ASP A 139 16.20 -6.17 7.29
C ASP A 139 14.74 -5.79 7.46
N LEU A 140 14.10 -5.42 6.34
CA LEU A 140 12.69 -5.02 6.25
C LEU A 140 11.99 -5.70 5.09
N VAL A 141 10.84 -6.28 5.34
CA VAL A 141 9.89 -6.75 4.33
C VAL A 141 8.66 -5.85 4.36
N LEU A 142 8.33 -5.26 3.21
CA LEU A 142 7.13 -4.43 3.01
C LEU A 142 6.10 -5.25 2.25
N LEU A 143 4.98 -5.53 2.87
CA LEU A 143 3.86 -6.19 2.20
C LEU A 143 2.92 -5.13 1.61
N ASP A 144 2.90 -5.00 0.29
CA ASP A 144 1.80 -4.33 -0.43
C ASP A 144 0.58 -5.25 -0.44
N ALA A 145 -0.22 -5.16 0.62
CA ALA A 145 -1.33 -6.06 0.84
C ALA A 145 -2.50 -5.72 -0.12
N PRO A 146 -3.38 -6.67 -0.42
CA PRO A 146 -4.56 -6.44 -1.24
C PRO A 146 -5.51 -5.42 -0.59
N ALA A 147 -6.63 -5.08 -1.25
CA ALA A 147 -7.61 -4.14 -0.70
C ALA A 147 -8.19 -4.63 0.64
N THR A 148 -8.61 -3.71 1.48
CA THR A 148 -8.96 -3.85 2.90
C THR A 148 -9.65 -5.16 3.29
N GLY A 149 -10.71 -5.57 2.56
CA GLY A 149 -11.45 -6.81 2.87
C GLY A 149 -10.60 -8.06 2.65
N HIS A 150 -9.92 -8.16 1.50
CA HIS A 150 -9.01 -9.27 1.19
C HIS A 150 -7.78 -9.27 2.08
N ALA A 151 -7.26 -8.09 2.45
CA ALA A 151 -6.13 -7.99 3.37
C ALA A 151 -6.47 -8.59 4.74
N LEU A 152 -7.61 -8.27 5.32
CA LEU A 152 -8.06 -8.86 6.58
C LEU A 152 -8.21 -10.37 6.47
N GLY A 153 -8.85 -10.87 5.41
CA GLY A 153 -8.99 -12.31 5.16
C GLY A 153 -7.63 -13.02 5.09
N MET A 154 -6.67 -12.43 4.37
CA MET A 154 -5.30 -12.94 4.28
C MET A 154 -4.59 -12.94 5.64
N LEU A 155 -4.69 -11.87 6.40
CA LEU A 155 -4.08 -11.76 7.73
C LEU A 155 -4.72 -12.68 8.78
N GLN A 156 -5.98 -13.07 8.57
CA GLN A 156 -6.72 -14.03 9.43
C GLN A 156 -6.41 -15.49 9.10
N SER A 157 -5.92 -15.78 7.88
CA SER A 157 -5.71 -17.15 7.40
C SER A 157 -4.90 -18.03 8.37
N PRO A 158 -3.82 -17.54 9.03
CA PRO A 158 -3.07 -18.36 9.99
C PRO A 158 -3.94 -18.83 11.17
N ARG A 159 -4.79 -17.93 11.70
CA ARG A 159 -5.70 -18.25 12.80
C ARG A 159 -6.74 -19.29 12.38
N THR A 160 -7.32 -19.13 11.18
CA THR A 160 -8.32 -20.06 10.64
C THR A 160 -7.72 -21.45 10.45
N PHE A 161 -6.54 -21.55 9.84
CA PHE A 161 -5.90 -22.84 9.60
C PHE A 161 -5.41 -23.50 10.89
N ARG A 162 -4.99 -22.74 11.89
CA ARG A 162 -4.65 -23.28 13.20
C ARG A 162 -5.87 -23.90 13.91
N ALA A 163 -7.06 -23.34 13.72
CA ALA A 163 -8.29 -23.89 14.26
C ALA A 163 -8.69 -25.22 13.58
N ILE A 164 -8.39 -25.35 12.27
CA ILE A 164 -8.68 -26.56 11.48
C ILE A 164 -7.61 -27.65 11.71
N ALA A 165 -6.34 -27.29 11.50
CA ALA A 165 -5.20 -28.20 11.67
C ALA A 165 -4.64 -28.06 13.09
N ARG A 166 -5.21 -28.78 14.05
CA ARG A 166 -4.86 -28.67 15.47
C ARG A 166 -3.42 -29.07 15.80
N VAL A 167 -2.84 -29.97 15.00
CA VAL A 167 -1.48 -30.50 15.17
C VAL A 167 -0.78 -30.65 13.81
N GLY A 168 0.54 -30.84 13.85
CA GLY A 168 1.36 -31.09 12.67
C GLY A 168 1.98 -29.83 12.06
N PRO A 169 2.69 -29.98 10.92
CA PRO A 169 3.50 -28.91 10.31
C PRO A 169 2.70 -27.67 9.93
N ILE A 170 1.46 -27.84 9.45
CA ILE A 170 0.57 -26.74 9.06
C ILE A 170 0.21 -25.91 10.29
N ALA A 171 -0.17 -26.56 11.39
CA ALA A 171 -0.50 -25.86 12.64
C ALA A 171 0.70 -25.11 13.21
N ALA A 172 1.86 -25.74 13.22
CA ALA A 172 3.11 -25.12 13.71
C ALA A 172 3.49 -23.91 12.86
N GLN A 173 3.41 -23.99 11.54
CA GLN A 173 3.74 -22.90 10.64
C GLN A 173 2.73 -21.74 10.79
N ALA A 174 1.44 -22.05 10.84
CA ALA A 174 0.39 -21.05 11.07
C ALA A 174 0.58 -20.32 12.40
N GLN A 175 1.03 -21.02 13.44
CA GLN A 175 1.35 -20.42 14.73
C GLN A 175 2.53 -19.44 14.63
N GLN A 176 3.59 -19.77 13.88
CA GLN A 176 4.74 -18.91 13.69
C GLN A 176 4.38 -17.62 12.91
N VAL A 177 3.55 -17.76 11.86
CA VAL A 177 3.04 -16.60 11.12
C VAL A 177 2.17 -15.73 12.01
N GLN A 178 1.26 -16.32 12.78
CA GLN A 178 0.40 -15.59 13.71
C GLN A 178 1.22 -14.84 14.77
N ALA A 179 2.24 -15.47 15.34
CA ALA A 179 3.14 -14.85 16.30
C ALA A 179 3.88 -13.64 15.72
N LEU A 180 4.35 -13.71 14.46
CA LEU A 180 4.93 -12.57 13.75
C LEU A 180 3.92 -11.42 13.63
N LEU A 181 2.70 -11.71 13.16
CA LEU A 181 1.66 -10.69 12.92
C LEU A 181 1.21 -9.99 14.21
N GLN A 182 1.24 -10.69 15.34
CA GLN A 182 0.83 -10.16 16.64
C GLN A 182 1.96 -9.44 17.39
N ASP A 183 3.22 -9.65 17.01
CA ASP A 183 4.36 -9.02 17.70
C ASP A 183 4.52 -7.55 17.29
N PRO A 184 4.31 -6.57 18.20
CA PRO A 184 4.42 -5.14 17.90
C PRO A 184 5.84 -4.68 17.58
N ARG A 185 6.86 -5.45 17.96
CA ARG A 185 8.25 -5.13 17.68
C ARG A 185 8.67 -5.59 16.29
N ARG A 186 8.03 -6.63 15.79
CA ARG A 186 8.39 -7.27 14.52
C ARG A 186 7.45 -6.91 13.38
N CYS A 187 6.15 -6.67 13.65
CA CYS A 187 5.15 -6.37 12.63
C CYS A 187 4.48 -5.02 12.88
N GLY A 188 4.29 -4.25 11.80
CA GLY A 188 3.60 -2.98 11.77
C GLY A 188 2.52 -2.91 10.71
N TYR A 189 1.48 -2.12 10.94
CA TYR A 189 0.35 -1.93 10.03
C TYR A 189 0.20 -0.47 9.66
N LEU A 190 0.23 -0.18 8.36
CA LEU A 190 0.03 1.15 7.79
C LEU A 190 -1.24 1.17 6.97
N GLY A 191 -2.15 2.06 7.32
CA GLY A 191 -3.34 2.33 6.51
C GLY A 191 -3.03 3.39 5.44
N VAL A 192 -3.36 3.12 4.18
CA VAL A 192 -3.31 4.13 3.12
C VAL A 192 -4.71 4.54 2.76
N ALA A 193 -4.98 5.83 2.75
CA ALA A 193 -6.28 6.41 2.45
C ALA A 193 -6.14 7.61 1.51
N GLN A 194 -7.23 8.00 0.87
CA GLN A 194 -7.41 9.34 0.30
C GLN A 194 -8.25 10.19 1.24
N GLY A 195 -8.20 11.52 1.08
CA GLY A 195 -9.01 12.46 1.87
C GLY A 195 -10.50 12.44 1.49
N THR A 196 -11.12 11.26 1.38
CA THR A 196 -12.55 11.07 1.07
C THR A 196 -13.26 10.42 2.24
N GLU A 197 -14.57 10.67 2.37
CA GLU A 197 -15.37 10.09 3.47
C GLU A 197 -15.34 8.57 3.47
N MET A 198 -15.47 7.96 2.30
CA MET A 198 -15.48 6.50 2.17
C MET A 198 -14.13 5.90 2.58
N ALA A 199 -13.00 6.46 2.10
CA ALA A 199 -11.68 5.96 2.46
C ALA A 199 -11.38 6.12 3.97
N VAL A 200 -11.84 7.21 4.58
CA VAL A 200 -11.74 7.43 6.04
C VAL A 200 -12.55 6.39 6.81
N ARG A 201 -13.79 6.12 6.39
CA ARG A 201 -14.64 5.10 7.00
C ARG A 201 -14.02 3.72 6.92
N GLU A 202 -13.58 3.30 5.74
CA GLU A 202 -12.91 2.01 5.55
C GLU A 202 -11.62 1.89 6.36
N THR A 203 -10.87 2.98 6.54
CA THR A 203 -9.67 2.99 7.40
C THR A 203 -10.02 2.71 8.86
N VAL A 204 -11.12 3.26 9.35
CA VAL A 204 -11.62 3.01 10.72
C VAL A 204 -12.10 1.56 10.87
N GLU A 205 -12.81 1.04 9.86
CA GLU A 205 -13.27 -0.35 9.83
C GLU A 205 -12.09 -1.33 9.77
N LEU A 206 -11.03 -0.99 9.00
CA LEU A 206 -9.78 -1.75 8.96
C LEU A 206 -9.10 -1.81 10.34
N ASP A 207 -8.94 -0.67 11.02
CA ASP A 207 -8.34 -0.64 12.36
C ASP A 207 -9.15 -1.49 13.36
N ALA A 208 -10.47 -1.40 13.32
CA ALA A 208 -11.35 -2.22 14.14
C ALA A 208 -11.21 -3.72 13.81
N GLY A 209 -11.10 -4.07 12.51
CA GLY A 209 -10.85 -5.42 12.05
C GLY A 209 -9.51 -5.98 12.55
N LEU A 210 -8.42 -5.23 12.41
CA LEU A 210 -7.11 -5.61 12.90
C LEU A 210 -7.09 -5.84 14.42
N ARG A 211 -7.78 -4.96 15.19
CA ARG A 211 -7.90 -5.12 16.64
C ARG A 211 -8.64 -6.39 17.03
N ARG A 212 -9.76 -6.67 16.34
CA ARG A 212 -10.57 -7.86 16.61
C ARG A 212 -9.85 -9.16 16.29
N GLU A 213 -9.12 -9.21 15.17
CA GLU A 213 -8.56 -10.45 14.63
C GLU A 213 -7.12 -10.72 15.12
N LEU A 214 -6.33 -9.67 15.32
CA LEU A 214 -4.91 -9.77 15.62
C LEU A 214 -4.52 -9.14 16.96
N ASP A 215 -5.47 -8.47 17.64
CA ASP A 215 -5.18 -7.61 18.82
C ASP A 215 -4.17 -6.49 18.49
N ARG A 216 -4.24 -6.01 17.25
CA ARG A 216 -3.32 -5.00 16.69
C ARG A 216 -4.13 -3.88 16.03
N GLY A 217 -3.69 -2.63 16.17
CA GLY A 217 -4.25 -1.51 15.43
C GLY A 217 -3.28 -0.97 14.37
N LEU A 218 -3.76 -0.02 13.57
CA LEU A 218 -2.91 0.73 12.66
C LEU A 218 -1.90 1.58 13.44
N HIS A 219 -0.63 1.53 13.03
CA HIS A 219 0.42 2.38 13.60
C HIS A 219 0.32 3.81 13.10
N ALA A 220 0.04 3.95 11.82
CA ALA A 220 -0.18 5.24 11.18
C ALA A 220 -1.15 5.11 10.01
N VAL A 221 -1.77 6.23 9.64
CA VAL A 221 -2.57 6.37 8.43
C VAL A 221 -1.89 7.37 7.51
N ILE A 222 -1.54 6.92 6.31
CA ILE A 222 -0.96 7.76 5.27
C ILE A 222 -2.10 8.23 4.37
N VAL A 223 -2.42 9.52 4.43
CA VAL A 223 -3.42 10.11 3.52
C VAL A 223 -2.70 10.61 2.29
N ASN A 224 -2.89 9.90 1.20
CA ASN A 224 -2.23 10.14 -0.08
C ASN A 224 -3.00 11.16 -0.94
N ALA A 225 -2.29 11.81 -1.85
CA ALA A 225 -2.83 12.73 -2.86
C ALA A 225 -3.63 13.90 -2.26
N VAL A 226 -3.11 14.52 -1.21
CA VAL A 226 -3.73 15.68 -0.55
C VAL A 226 -3.45 16.94 -1.35
N LEU A 227 -4.50 17.60 -1.81
CA LEU A 227 -4.38 18.88 -2.53
C LEU A 227 -3.88 20.00 -1.60
N PRO A 228 -2.92 20.81 -2.05
CA PRO A 228 -2.47 21.96 -1.30
C PRO A 228 -3.58 23.03 -1.24
N GLN A 229 -3.67 23.72 -0.14
CA GLN A 229 -4.53 24.92 0.00
C GLN A 229 -3.85 26.09 -0.70
N ARG A 230 -4.12 26.26 -2.00
CA ARG A 230 -3.49 27.30 -2.85
C ARG A 230 -4.16 28.66 -2.75
N PHE A 231 -5.41 28.71 -2.29
CA PHE A 231 -6.20 29.92 -2.25
C PHE A 231 -6.80 30.13 -0.86
N THR A 232 -6.75 31.36 -0.39
CA THR A 232 -7.49 31.82 0.79
C THR A 232 -8.92 32.20 0.43
N GLY A 233 -9.81 32.29 1.42
CA GLY A 233 -11.18 32.75 1.20
C GLY A 233 -11.24 34.17 0.64
N ALA A 234 -10.32 35.07 1.06
CA ALA A 234 -10.23 36.45 0.57
C ALA A 234 -9.81 36.52 -0.91
N GLU A 235 -8.84 35.71 -1.32
CA GLU A 235 -8.41 35.61 -2.74
C GLU A 235 -9.54 35.06 -3.63
N LEU A 236 -10.30 34.08 -3.16
CA LEU A 236 -11.47 33.58 -3.90
C LEU A 236 -12.59 34.62 -4.01
N ALA A 237 -12.80 35.42 -2.97
CA ALA A 237 -13.75 36.52 -3.02
C ALA A 237 -13.34 37.60 -4.04
N ARG A 238 -12.03 37.94 -4.09
CA ARG A 238 -11.48 38.83 -5.12
C ARG A 238 -11.64 38.28 -6.54
N LEU A 239 -11.30 36.99 -6.75
CA LEU A 239 -11.50 36.33 -8.04
C LEU A 239 -12.97 36.32 -8.46
N ALA A 240 -13.91 36.17 -7.49
CA ALA A 240 -15.33 36.24 -7.75
C ALA A 240 -15.75 37.61 -8.25
N GLN A 241 -15.33 38.67 -7.57
CA GLN A 241 -15.63 40.06 -7.95
C GLN A 241 -15.12 40.38 -9.36
N LEU A 242 -13.94 39.88 -9.74
CA LEU A 242 -13.39 40.04 -11.08
C LEU A 242 -14.22 39.29 -12.14
N SER A 243 -14.82 38.14 -11.78
CA SER A 243 -15.64 37.36 -12.70
C SER A 243 -17.08 37.81 -12.78
N ASP A 244 -17.65 38.41 -11.73
CA ASP A 244 -19.05 38.89 -11.67
C ASP A 244 -19.28 40.14 -12.55
N GLY A 245 -18.23 40.89 -12.85
CA GLY A 245 -18.26 42.03 -13.80
C GLY A 245 -18.29 41.58 -15.28
N VAL A 246 -18.17 40.29 -15.55
CA VAL A 246 -18.11 39.76 -16.91
C VAL A 246 -19.48 39.22 -17.34
N PRO A 247 -20.12 39.82 -18.40
CA PRO A 247 -21.46 39.37 -18.88
C PRO A 247 -21.49 37.89 -19.26
N ALA A 248 -22.51 37.18 -18.75
CA ALA A 248 -22.74 35.80 -19.18
C ALA A 248 -23.26 35.79 -20.63
N GLN A 249 -22.53 35.11 -21.49
CA GLN A 249 -23.00 34.68 -22.82
C GLN A 249 -23.48 35.79 -23.81
N ARG A 250 -22.57 36.55 -24.37
CA ARG A 250 -22.75 37.12 -25.70
C ARG A 250 -21.67 36.55 -26.64
N ALA A 251 -22.09 36.09 -27.83
CA ALA A 251 -21.14 35.75 -28.87
C ALA A 251 -20.23 36.98 -29.17
N PRO A 252 -18.92 36.79 -29.38
CA PRO A 252 -18.03 37.92 -29.65
C PRO A 252 -18.42 38.66 -30.89
N THR A 253 -18.61 39.98 -30.82
CA THR A 253 -18.75 40.85 -31.97
C THR A 253 -17.41 41.06 -32.63
N PRO A 254 -17.37 41.36 -33.98
CA PRO A 254 -16.13 41.73 -34.67
C PRO A 254 -15.46 42.89 -33.94
N GLY A 255 -14.25 42.71 -33.38
CA GLY A 255 -13.51 43.70 -32.56
C GLY A 255 -13.44 43.40 -31.05
N SER A 256 -14.37 42.64 -30.48
CA SER A 256 -14.39 42.32 -29.05
C SER A 256 -13.76 40.96 -28.67
N ARG A 257 -13.19 40.22 -29.62
CA ARG A 257 -12.67 38.86 -29.43
C ARG A 257 -11.60 38.75 -28.33
N ARG A 258 -10.67 39.72 -28.21
CA ARG A 258 -9.63 39.72 -27.22
C ARG A 258 -10.19 39.89 -25.78
N GLN A 259 -11.14 40.78 -25.61
CA GLN A 259 -11.78 41.05 -24.33
C GLN A 259 -12.65 39.84 -23.89
N TRP A 260 -13.42 39.28 -24.86
CA TRP A 260 -14.22 38.09 -24.64
C TRP A 260 -13.34 36.87 -24.24
N ALA A 261 -12.19 36.68 -24.87
CA ALA A 261 -11.24 35.60 -24.50
C ALA A 261 -10.67 35.80 -23.10
N SER A 262 -10.28 37.04 -22.72
CA SER A 262 -9.80 37.36 -21.37
C SER A 262 -10.88 37.12 -20.33
N ASP A 263 -12.10 37.55 -20.56
CA ASP A 263 -13.25 37.40 -19.67
C ASP A 263 -13.65 35.94 -19.49
N SER A 264 -13.62 35.14 -20.56
CA SER A 264 -13.86 33.69 -20.54
C SER A 264 -12.78 32.96 -19.73
N LEU A 265 -11.51 33.32 -19.92
CA LEU A 265 -10.38 32.78 -19.16
C LEU A 265 -10.49 33.09 -17.66
N THR A 266 -10.81 34.35 -17.30
CA THR A 266 -10.98 34.76 -15.90
C THR A 266 -12.09 33.97 -15.22
N ARG A 267 -13.23 33.81 -15.90
CA ARG A 267 -14.34 32.99 -15.37
C ARG A 267 -13.96 31.54 -15.19
N SER A 268 -13.34 30.92 -16.17
CA SER A 268 -12.88 29.53 -16.11
C SER A 268 -11.84 29.33 -15.00
N ALA A 269 -10.88 30.23 -14.87
CA ALA A 269 -9.87 30.22 -13.81
C ALA A 269 -10.50 30.36 -12.41
N THR A 270 -11.50 31.25 -12.26
CA THR A 270 -12.23 31.42 -10.99
C THR A 270 -13.00 30.15 -10.60
N LEU A 271 -13.68 29.53 -11.55
CA LEU A 271 -14.39 28.25 -11.31
C LEU A 271 -13.41 27.14 -10.91
N ALA A 272 -12.28 27.02 -11.62
CA ALA A 272 -11.25 26.04 -11.31
C ALA A 272 -10.64 26.29 -9.92
N ALA A 273 -10.31 27.54 -9.58
CA ALA A 273 -9.78 27.91 -8.27
C ALA A 273 -10.75 27.56 -7.13
N ARG A 274 -12.04 27.86 -7.29
CA ARG A 274 -13.11 27.49 -6.34
C ARG A 274 -13.22 25.98 -6.19
N ALA A 275 -13.22 25.21 -7.27
CA ALA A 275 -13.31 23.76 -7.23
C ALA A 275 -12.13 23.13 -6.50
N VAL A 276 -10.89 23.58 -6.80
CA VAL A 276 -9.68 23.11 -6.15
C VAL A 276 -9.70 23.45 -4.66
N HIS A 277 -10.08 24.68 -4.28
CA HIS A 277 -10.19 25.09 -2.89
C HIS A 277 -11.22 24.25 -2.11
N GLN A 278 -12.43 24.06 -2.67
CA GLN A 278 -13.47 23.27 -2.03
C GLN A 278 -13.01 21.83 -1.82
N ARG A 279 -12.35 21.23 -2.81
CA ARG A 279 -11.83 19.87 -2.72
C ARG A 279 -10.71 19.76 -1.68
N ALA A 280 -9.76 20.69 -1.67
CA ALA A 280 -8.70 20.73 -0.67
C ALA A 280 -9.28 20.87 0.75
N ARG A 281 -10.22 21.80 0.96
CA ARG A 281 -10.92 22.00 2.25
C ARG A 281 -11.66 20.73 2.68
N TYR A 282 -12.36 20.07 1.77
CA TYR A 282 -13.03 18.80 2.04
C TYR A 282 -12.04 17.73 2.52
N GLN A 283 -10.92 17.55 1.80
CA GLN A 283 -9.87 16.59 2.18
C GLN A 283 -9.30 16.89 3.57
N HIS A 284 -9.01 18.15 3.89
CA HIS A 284 -8.52 18.56 5.21
C HIS A 284 -9.51 18.24 6.32
N ASN A 285 -10.81 18.43 6.08
CA ASN A 285 -11.85 18.05 7.03
C ASN A 285 -11.86 16.52 7.28
N GLN A 286 -11.69 15.69 6.24
CA GLN A 286 -11.60 14.24 6.39
C GLN A 286 -10.33 13.83 7.17
N ILE A 287 -9.20 14.46 6.91
CA ILE A 287 -7.96 14.24 7.66
C ILE A 287 -8.15 14.61 9.14
N ALA A 288 -8.82 15.72 9.43
CA ALA A 288 -9.13 16.11 10.79
C ALA A 288 -10.03 15.09 11.52
N ARG A 289 -10.93 14.38 10.80
CA ARG A 289 -11.72 13.27 11.37
C ARG A 289 -10.85 12.10 11.81
N LEU A 290 -9.85 11.71 11.02
CA LEU A 290 -8.86 10.68 11.41
C LEU A 290 -8.06 11.11 12.64
N ARG A 291 -7.55 12.33 12.67
CA ARG A 291 -6.79 12.85 13.81
C ARG A 291 -7.60 12.89 15.12
N ARG A 292 -8.90 13.26 15.05
CA ARG A 292 -9.80 13.20 16.21
C ARG A 292 -9.99 11.78 16.76
N ARG A 293 -9.83 10.75 15.92
CA ARG A 293 -9.83 9.34 16.35
C ARG A 293 -8.48 8.84 16.84
N ARG A 294 -7.53 9.74 17.08
CA ARG A 294 -6.18 9.48 17.62
C ARG A 294 -5.28 8.66 16.70
N PHE A 295 -5.58 8.59 15.40
CA PHE A 295 -4.62 8.06 14.45
C PHE A 295 -3.42 8.99 14.30
N GLN A 296 -2.21 8.42 14.21
CA GLN A 296 -1.06 9.12 13.67
C GLN A 296 -1.29 9.29 12.17
N VAL A 297 -1.45 10.53 11.70
CA VAL A 297 -1.78 10.80 10.30
C VAL A 297 -0.63 11.52 9.61
N VAL A 298 -0.11 10.91 8.55
CA VAL A 298 0.87 11.49 7.63
C VAL A 298 0.15 11.83 6.33
N SER A 299 0.25 13.07 5.88
CA SER A 299 -0.37 13.53 4.63
C SER A 299 0.70 13.64 3.55
N ILE A 300 0.46 13.02 2.39
CA ILE A 300 1.31 13.08 1.20
C ILE A 300 0.68 14.05 0.20
N PRO A 301 1.38 15.08 -0.25
CA PRO A 301 0.88 16.01 -1.26
C PRO A 301 0.56 15.32 -2.58
N PHE A 302 -0.47 15.81 -3.26
CA PHE A 302 -0.78 15.40 -4.63
C PHE A 302 0.41 15.69 -5.54
N GLN A 303 0.84 14.68 -6.30
CA GLN A 303 1.91 14.83 -7.29
C GLN A 303 1.29 15.30 -8.61
N PHE A 304 1.65 16.53 -9.00
CA PHE A 304 1.23 17.10 -10.29
C PHE A 304 2.20 16.60 -11.38
N GLY A 305 1.76 15.69 -12.20
CA GLY A 305 2.51 15.10 -13.30
C GLY A 305 1.55 14.33 -14.22
N ALA A 306 2.00 14.01 -15.44
CA ALA A 306 1.21 13.22 -16.38
C ALA A 306 1.12 11.75 -15.92
N GLU A 307 2.20 11.25 -15.35
CA GLU A 307 2.33 9.86 -14.89
C GLU A 307 2.96 9.80 -13.50
N LEU A 308 2.74 8.68 -12.83
CA LEU A 308 3.39 8.35 -11.57
C LEU A 308 4.68 7.59 -11.87
N ASP A 309 5.75 8.31 -12.03
CA ASP A 309 7.10 7.81 -12.34
C ASP A 309 7.98 7.66 -11.11
N LEU A 310 9.17 7.08 -11.27
CA LEU A 310 10.15 6.92 -10.19
C LEU A 310 10.53 8.26 -9.53
N PRO A 311 10.76 9.38 -10.24
CA PRO A 311 10.92 10.70 -9.64
C PRO A 311 9.77 11.13 -8.72
N ALA A 312 8.52 10.84 -9.08
CA ALA A 312 7.37 11.15 -8.22
C ALA A 312 7.38 10.31 -6.94
N VAL A 313 7.69 9.01 -7.05
CA VAL A 313 7.83 8.12 -5.88
C VAL A 313 9.00 8.55 -4.99
N THR A 314 10.12 8.99 -5.56
CA THR A 314 11.27 9.54 -4.82
C THR A 314 10.88 10.78 -4.02
N ARG A 315 10.14 11.73 -4.61
CA ARG A 315 9.61 12.89 -3.85
C ARG A 315 8.69 12.49 -2.71
N ILE A 316 7.91 11.43 -2.87
CA ILE A 316 7.07 10.88 -1.79
C ILE A 316 7.96 10.28 -0.69
N ALA A 317 9.02 9.53 -1.04
CA ALA A 317 9.97 8.96 -0.09
C ALA A 317 10.67 10.06 0.73
N GLU A 318 11.14 11.13 0.10
CA GLU A 318 11.72 12.30 0.76
C GLU A 318 10.73 12.98 1.72
N HIS A 319 9.45 13.05 1.34
CA HIS A 319 8.41 13.61 2.21
C HIS A 319 8.16 12.72 3.43
N LEU A 320 8.12 11.40 3.24
CA LEU A 320 7.99 10.41 4.31
C LEU A 320 9.19 10.43 5.25
N ALA A 321 10.42 10.61 4.74
CA ALA A 321 11.65 10.68 5.54
C ALA A 321 11.60 11.76 6.63
N ARG A 322 10.87 12.84 6.38
CA ARG A 322 10.69 13.96 7.34
C ARG A 322 9.58 13.73 8.36
N LYS A 323 8.78 12.65 8.20
CA LYS A 323 7.55 12.41 8.99
C LYS A 323 7.53 11.07 9.71
N LEU A 324 8.31 10.08 9.22
CA LEU A 324 8.54 8.76 9.79
C LEU A 324 9.92 8.63 10.42
#